data_3da30baf38781940b45cf261c9326db5
#
_entry.id   3da30baf38781940b45cf261c9326db5
#
_cell.length_a   1.000
_cell.length_b   1.000
_cell.length_c   1.000
_cell.angle_alpha   90.00
_cell.angle_beta   90.00
_cell.angle_gamma   90.00
#
_symmetry.space_group_name_H-M   'P 1'
#
loop_
_entity.id
_entity.type
_entity.pdbx_description
1 polymer ?
#
loop_
_entity_poly.entity_id
_entity_poly.type
_entity_poly.pdbx_seq_one_letter_code
_entity_poly.pdbx_strand_id
1 'polypeptide(L)'
;MECNIMGYGRNVIKKPCYKTKYKNIVIVKLENRCYSITHYQTGVAIEYNRYTSKQKALINLDDVIQKTRETFERNNIKSLKQYCKQKGLKQINF
;
A
#
# COMPACT_ATOMS: atom_id res chain seq x y z
N MET A 1 -15.48 -1.92 0.50
CA MET A 1 -14.58 -2.10 -0.65
C MET A 1 -13.52 -3.13 -0.26
N GLU A 2 -13.06 -3.90 -1.22
CA GLU A 2 -12.04 -4.92 -0.98
C GLU A 2 -10.80 -4.66 -1.82
N CYS A 3 -9.65 -5.10 -1.33
CA CYS A 3 -8.37 -4.98 -1.99
C CYS A 3 -7.71 -6.36 -2.07
N ASN A 4 -7.11 -6.64 -3.22
CA ASN A 4 -6.27 -7.82 -3.39
C ASN A 4 -4.87 -7.49 -2.90
N ILE A 5 -4.44 -8.13 -1.82
CA ILE A 5 -3.10 -7.92 -1.28
C ILE A 5 -2.22 -9.14 -1.53
N MET A 6 -0.92 -8.91 -1.59
CA MET A 6 0.06 -9.98 -1.70
C MET A 6 0.37 -10.52 -0.31
N GLY A 7 -0.04 -11.75 -0.06
CA GLY A 7 0.34 -12.49 1.14
C GLY A 7 1.66 -13.24 0.97
N TYR A 8 2.04 -13.96 2.01
CA TYR A 8 3.23 -14.81 1.96
C TYR A 8 3.08 -15.89 0.87
N GLY A 9 4.17 -16.19 0.18
CA GLY A 9 4.19 -17.22 -0.86
C GLY A 9 3.48 -16.82 -2.16
N ARG A 10 3.34 -15.52 -2.43
CA ARG A 10 2.70 -14.96 -3.63
C ARG A 10 1.20 -15.25 -3.75
N ASN A 11 0.55 -15.61 -2.66
CA ASN A 11 -0.89 -15.77 -2.65
C ASN A 11 -1.58 -14.42 -2.65
N VAL A 12 -2.62 -14.29 -3.48
CA VAL A 12 -3.46 -13.11 -3.48
C VAL A 12 -4.59 -13.31 -2.49
N ILE A 13 -4.71 -12.42 -1.52
CA ILE A 13 -5.73 -12.47 -0.48
C ILE A 13 -6.60 -11.23 -0.58
N LYS A 14 -7.92 -11.41 -0.53
CA LYS A 14 -8.86 -10.28 -0.46
C LYS A 14 -9.04 -9.84 0.98
N LYS A 15 -8.89 -8.55 1.22
CA LYS A 15 -9.10 -7.95 2.54
C LYS A 15 -9.95 -6.68 2.42
N PRO A 16 -10.76 -6.35 3.44
CA PRO A 16 -11.48 -5.09 3.45
C PRO A 16 -10.51 -3.91 3.39
N CYS A 17 -10.88 -2.88 2.66
CA CYS A 17 -10.07 -1.68 2.58
C CYS A 17 -10.93 -0.42 2.57
N TYR A 18 -10.28 0.70 2.86
CA TYR A 18 -10.90 2.01 2.94
C TYR A 18 -10.18 2.97 2.01
N LYS A 19 -10.94 3.72 1.23
CA LYS A 19 -10.39 4.74 0.33
C LYS A 19 -9.73 5.86 1.12
N THR A 20 -8.71 6.47 0.52
CA THR A 20 -8.06 7.66 1.03
C THR A 20 -8.20 8.80 0.03
N LYS A 21 -7.68 9.98 0.39
CA LYS A 21 -7.62 11.11 -0.55
C LYS A 21 -6.68 10.85 -1.74
N TYR A 22 -5.81 9.84 -1.65
CA TYR A 22 -4.94 9.44 -2.74
C TYR A 22 -5.63 8.37 -3.58
N LYS A 23 -5.60 8.53 -4.90
CA LYS A 23 -6.37 7.70 -5.84
C LYS A 23 -6.04 6.21 -5.73
N ASN A 24 -4.77 5.88 -5.59
CA ASN A 24 -4.29 4.50 -5.62
C ASN A 24 -3.81 3.99 -4.26
N ILE A 25 -4.09 4.72 -3.20
CA ILE A 25 -3.69 4.33 -1.85
C ILE A 25 -4.94 4.05 -1.02
N VAL A 26 -4.93 2.89 -0.39
CA VAL A 26 -6.02 2.46 0.50
C VAL A 26 -5.44 2.02 1.84
N ILE A 27 -6.30 2.01 2.85
CA ILE A 27 -5.97 1.45 4.14
C ILE A 27 -6.63 0.08 4.20
N VAL A 28 -5.82 -0.97 4.32
CA VAL A 28 -6.29 -2.35 4.34
C VAL A 28 -6.38 -2.83 5.78
N LYS A 29 -7.52 -3.41 6.14
CA LYS A 29 -7.68 -4.10 7.40
C LYS A 29 -7.19 -5.54 7.25
N LEU A 30 -6.00 -5.80 7.78
CA LEU A 30 -5.39 -7.13 7.72
C LEU A 30 -6.01 -8.07 8.74
N GLU A 31 -6.18 -7.59 9.96
CA GLU A 31 -6.76 -8.29 11.09
C GLU A 31 -7.37 -7.27 12.05
N ASN A 32 -7.98 -7.74 13.14
CA ASN A 32 -8.42 -6.84 14.21
C ASN A 32 -7.22 -6.05 14.75
N ARG A 33 -7.37 -4.74 14.82
CA ARG A 33 -6.31 -3.82 15.25
C ARG A 33 -5.03 -3.91 14.42
N CYS A 34 -5.15 -4.28 13.15
CA CYS A 34 -4.01 -4.34 12.25
C CYS A 34 -4.38 -3.77 10.89
N TYR A 35 -3.89 -2.56 10.60
CA TYR A 35 -4.19 -1.81 9.38
C TYR A 35 -2.88 -1.47 8.65
N SER A 36 -2.93 -1.49 7.33
CA SER A 36 -1.77 -1.26 6.48
C SER A 36 -2.08 -0.20 5.43
N ILE A 37 -1.14 0.70 5.19
CA ILE A 37 -1.22 1.64 4.06
C ILE A 37 -0.69 0.90 2.83
N THR A 38 -1.53 0.72 1.83
CA THR A 38 -1.30 -0.21 0.74
C THR A 38 -1.54 0.45 -0.61
N HIS A 39 -0.71 0.13 -1.59
CA HIS A 39 -0.92 0.53 -2.98
C HIS A 39 -2.00 -0.37 -3.59
N TYR A 40 -3.13 0.21 -3.97
CA TYR A 40 -4.32 -0.54 -4.39
C TYR A 40 -4.08 -1.41 -5.62
N GLN A 41 -3.44 -0.85 -6.64
CA GLN A 41 -3.26 -1.55 -7.90
C GLN A 41 -2.33 -2.76 -7.79
N THR A 42 -1.30 -2.68 -6.94
CA THR A 42 -0.33 -3.77 -6.78
C THR A 42 -0.64 -4.68 -5.60
N GLY A 43 -1.41 -4.19 -4.62
CA GLY A 43 -1.64 -4.92 -3.38
C GLY A 43 -0.45 -4.93 -2.44
N VAL A 44 0.56 -4.11 -2.69
CA VAL A 44 1.79 -4.07 -1.89
C VAL A 44 1.69 -2.98 -0.83
N ALA A 45 1.99 -3.33 0.42
CA ALA A 45 2.09 -2.35 1.50
C ALA A 45 3.26 -1.41 1.22
N ILE A 46 3.02 -0.09 1.32
CA ILE A 46 4.06 0.90 1.02
C ILE A 46 4.98 1.18 2.19
N GLU A 47 4.70 0.60 3.36
CA GLU A 47 5.60 0.67 4.52
C GLU A 47 5.45 -0.59 5.39
N TYR A 48 6.43 -0.83 6.25
CA TYR A 48 6.40 -1.96 7.18
C TYR A 48 5.48 -1.75 8.36
N ASN A 49 5.24 -0.49 8.74
CA ASN A 49 4.47 -0.20 9.93
C ASN A 49 3.02 -0.63 9.77
N ARG A 50 2.46 -1.15 10.85
CA ARG A 50 1.05 -1.49 10.97
C ARG A 50 0.43 -0.58 12.01
N TYR A 51 -0.83 -0.25 11.81
CA TYR A 51 -1.56 0.66 12.68
C TYR A 51 -2.67 -0.10 13.40
N THR A 52 -2.93 0.28 14.65
CA THR A 52 -3.96 -0.40 15.44
C THR A 52 -5.38 0.06 15.10
N SER A 53 -5.52 1.14 14.35
CA SER A 53 -6.82 1.64 13.88
C SER A 53 -6.68 2.33 12.53
N LYS A 54 -7.80 2.43 11.83
CA LYS A 54 -7.88 3.18 10.56
C LYS A 54 -7.49 4.65 10.77
N GLN A 55 -7.92 5.26 11.88
CA GLN A 55 -7.61 6.65 12.17
C GLN A 55 -6.11 6.89 12.34
N LYS A 56 -5.41 5.99 13.04
CA LYS A 56 -3.96 6.10 13.18
C LYS A 56 -3.25 6.01 11.83
N ALA A 57 -3.71 5.14 10.95
CA ALA A 57 -3.18 5.06 9.60
C ALA A 57 -3.44 6.37 8.84
N LEU A 58 -4.63 6.94 8.94
CA LEU A 58 -4.97 8.20 8.26
C LEU A 58 -4.14 9.38 8.77
N ILE A 59 -3.86 9.44 10.07
CA ILE A 59 -3.03 10.50 10.66
C ILE A 59 -1.61 10.47 10.08
N ASN A 60 -1.08 9.28 9.82
CA ASN A 60 0.28 9.12 9.33
C ASN A 60 0.37 9.09 7.79
N LEU A 61 -0.76 9.11 7.10
CA LEU A 61 -0.83 8.87 5.66
C LEU A 61 0.03 9.84 4.85
N ASP A 62 -0.07 11.13 5.09
CA ASP A 62 0.68 12.12 4.31
C ASP A 62 2.18 11.98 4.48
N ASP A 63 2.65 11.72 5.70
CA ASP A 63 4.06 11.49 5.98
C ASP A 63 4.57 10.24 5.27
N VAL A 64 3.80 9.17 5.30
CA VAL A 64 4.15 7.92 4.63
C VAL A 64 4.26 8.13 3.12
N ILE A 65 3.29 8.81 2.52
CA ILE A 65 3.31 9.09 1.07
C ILE A 65 4.50 9.94 0.70
N GLN A 66 4.80 10.97 1.48
CA GLN A 66 5.96 11.83 1.21
C GLN A 66 7.27 11.06 1.28
N LYS A 67 7.47 10.28 2.33
CA LYS A 67 8.67 9.46 2.50
C LYS A 67 8.80 8.43 1.38
N THR A 68 7.71 7.83 0.97
CA THR A 68 7.70 6.85 -0.10
C THR A 68 8.09 7.49 -1.42
N ARG A 69 7.55 8.67 -1.75
CA ARG A 69 7.93 9.41 -2.95
C ARG A 69 9.40 9.77 -2.95
N GLU A 70 9.92 10.28 -1.84
CA GLU A 70 11.34 10.61 -1.70
C GLU A 70 12.23 9.38 -1.91
N THR A 71 11.84 8.25 -1.35
CA THR A 71 12.57 7.00 -1.50
C THR A 71 12.56 6.52 -2.95
N PHE A 72 11.45 6.68 -3.66
CA PHE A 72 11.37 6.36 -5.08
C PHE A 72 12.26 7.23 -5.94
N GLU A 73 12.38 8.50 -5.60
CA GLU A 73 13.27 9.42 -6.33
C GLU A 73 14.74 9.12 -6.11
N ARG A 74 15.11 8.73 -4.88
CA ARG A 74 16.52 8.47 -4.51
C ARG A 74 16.99 7.07 -4.83
N ASN A 75 16.16 6.09 -4.53
CA ASN A 75 16.50 4.67 -4.65
C ASN A 75 15.46 3.98 -5.51
N ASN A 76 15.85 3.30 -6.54
CA ASN A 76 14.97 2.40 -7.25
C ASN A 76 14.42 1.36 -6.27
N ILE A 77 13.22 1.59 -5.71
CA ILE A 77 12.56 0.56 -4.90
C ILE A 77 12.15 -0.55 -5.86
N LYS A 78 13.01 -1.54 -5.97
CA LYS A 78 12.90 -2.63 -6.93
C LYS A 78 11.60 -3.41 -6.79
N SER A 79 11.16 -3.65 -5.55
CA SER A 79 10.00 -4.49 -5.28
C SER A 79 8.70 -3.91 -5.85
N LEU A 80 8.38 -2.66 -5.54
CA LEU A 80 7.13 -2.04 -6.01
C LEU A 80 7.16 -1.80 -7.53
N LYS A 81 8.31 -1.41 -8.07
CA LYS A 81 8.49 -1.28 -9.51
C LYS A 81 8.31 -2.62 -10.23
N GLN A 82 8.84 -3.69 -9.64
CA GLN A 82 8.70 -5.03 -10.19
C GLN A 82 7.24 -5.47 -10.21
N TYR A 83 6.49 -5.24 -9.14
CA TYR A 83 5.07 -5.56 -9.09
C TYR A 83 4.26 -4.72 -10.07
N CYS A 84 4.56 -3.43 -10.20
CA CYS A 84 3.91 -2.59 -11.20
C CYS A 84 4.15 -3.13 -12.62
N LYS A 85 5.38 -3.53 -12.92
CA LYS A 85 5.74 -4.10 -14.22
C LYS A 85 5.00 -5.41 -14.48
N GLN A 86 4.93 -6.29 -13.48
CA GLN A 86 4.21 -7.57 -13.62
C GLN A 86 2.72 -7.39 -13.89
N LYS A 87 2.11 -6.33 -13.34
CA LYS A 87 0.69 -6.02 -13.56
C LYS A 87 0.44 -5.11 -14.77
N GLY A 88 1.48 -4.83 -15.56
CA GLY A 88 1.36 -3.97 -16.74
C GLY A 88 1.22 -2.50 -16.43
N LEU A 89 1.56 -2.07 -15.23
CA LEU A 89 1.51 -0.67 -14.84
C LEU A 89 2.79 0.05 -15.29
N LYS A 90 2.63 1.17 -16.00
CA LYS A 90 3.77 1.93 -16.52
C LYS A 90 4.44 2.82 -15.49
N GLN A 91 3.68 3.26 -14.48
CA GLN A 91 4.14 4.20 -13.47
C GLN A 91 3.55 3.86 -12.12
N ILE A 92 4.27 4.25 -11.07
CA ILE A 92 3.77 4.14 -9.70
C ILE A 92 3.02 5.44 -9.40
N ASN A 93 1.70 5.34 -9.31
CA ASN A 93 0.82 6.47 -8.99
C ASN A 93 0.29 6.32 -7.57
N PHE A 94 0.34 7.39 -6.81
CA PHE A 94 -0.19 7.42 -5.46
C PHE A 94 -1.60 8.00 -5.38
#